data_4c4e891cf693e55009b2a9c2febdd532
#
_entry.id   4c4e891cf693e55009b2a9c2febdd532
#
_cell.length_a   1.000
_cell.length_b   1.000
_cell.length_c   1.000
_cell.angle_alpha   90.00
_cell.angle_beta   90.00
_cell.angle_gamma   90.00
#
_symmetry.space_group_name_H-M   'P 1'
#
loop_
_entity.id
_entity.type
_entity.pdbx_description
1 polymer ?
#
loop_
_entity_poly.entity_id
_entity_poly.type
_entity_poly.pdbx_seq_one_letter_code
_entity_poly.pdbx_strand_id
1 'polypeptide(L)' 'MKRTKLDEFMREIGITNTGLAAVTGLHRKTIQEAREGIVRQRYSTWKKISKVTGVSVYELQKVIDKEY' A
#
# COMPACT_ATOMS: atom_id res chain seq x y z
N MET A 1 1.18 -2.85 -16.39
CA MET A 1 0.54 -3.42 -15.20
C MET A 1 0.12 -2.31 -14.26
N LYS A 2 -1.10 -2.39 -13.72
CA LYS A 2 -1.61 -1.35 -12.82
C LYS A 2 -1.25 -1.66 -11.38
N ARG A 3 -0.77 -0.66 -10.67
CA ARG A 3 -0.41 -0.73 -9.26
C ARG A 3 -0.88 0.54 -8.58
N THR A 4 -0.93 0.54 -7.25
CA THR A 4 -1.23 1.75 -6.49
C THR A 4 0.06 2.49 -6.16
N LYS A 5 -0.08 3.76 -5.77
CA LYS A 5 1.04 4.57 -5.29
C LYS A 5 1.74 3.92 -4.09
N LEU A 6 1.01 3.15 -3.30
CA LEU A 6 1.60 2.40 -2.19
C LEU A 6 2.70 1.46 -2.69
N ASP A 7 2.47 0.76 -3.80
CA ASP A 7 3.47 -0.14 -4.37
C ASP A 7 4.74 0.61 -4.74
N GLU A 8 4.58 1.75 -5.41
CA GLU A 8 5.73 2.59 -5.79
C GLU A 8 6.50 3.06 -4.57
N PHE A 9 5.79 3.57 -3.55
CA PHE A 9 6.40 4.03 -2.32
C PHE A 9 7.18 2.92 -1.62
N MET A 10 6.58 1.73 -1.50
CA MET A 10 7.23 0.60 -0.87
C MET A 10 8.50 0.17 -1.59
N ARG A 11 8.49 0.22 -2.93
CA ARG A 11 9.68 -0.11 -3.72
C ARG A 11 10.79 0.92 -3.53
N GLU A 12 10.41 2.19 -3.46
CA GLU A 12 11.38 3.28 -3.26
C GLU A 12 12.12 3.17 -1.93
N ILE A 13 11.40 2.85 -0.87
CA ILE A 13 12.01 2.76 0.47
C ILE A 13 12.51 1.36 0.81
N GLY A 14 12.20 0.36 -0.02
CA GLY A 14 12.68 -1.00 0.17
C GLY A 14 11.99 -1.78 1.27
N ILE A 15 10.76 -1.42 1.64
CA ILE A 15 10.01 -2.16 2.66
C ILE A 15 9.22 -3.30 2.03
N THR A 16 9.17 -4.44 2.72
CA THR A 16 8.45 -5.63 2.26
C THR A 16 7.01 -5.64 2.76
N ASN A 17 6.17 -6.50 2.15
CA ASN A 17 4.81 -6.70 2.62
C ASN A 17 4.77 -7.11 4.09
N THR A 18 5.64 -8.05 4.48
CA THR A 18 5.74 -8.51 5.86
C THR A 18 6.15 -7.37 6.79
N GLY A 19 7.12 -6.57 6.38
CA GLY A 19 7.59 -5.43 7.17
C GLY A 19 6.49 -4.39 7.40
N LEU A 20 5.77 -4.01 6.35
CA LEU A 20 4.69 -3.04 6.49
C LEU A 20 3.53 -3.61 7.29
N ALA A 21 3.20 -4.88 7.09
CA ALA A 21 2.16 -5.56 7.86
C ALA A 21 2.47 -5.52 9.35
N ALA A 22 3.73 -5.78 9.72
CA ALA A 22 4.15 -5.78 11.13
C ALA A 22 3.93 -4.44 11.81
N VAL A 23 4.24 -3.33 11.14
CA VAL A 23 4.12 -1.99 11.74
C VAL A 23 2.71 -1.42 11.66
N THR A 24 1.87 -1.91 10.76
CA THR A 24 0.48 -1.46 10.63
C THR A 24 -0.50 -2.33 11.41
N GLY A 25 -0.09 -3.53 11.80
CA GLY A 25 -0.99 -4.51 12.41
C GLY A 25 -1.93 -5.17 11.39
N LEU A 26 -1.68 -4.98 10.11
CA LEU A 26 -2.48 -5.59 9.04
C LEU A 26 -1.86 -6.90 8.59
N HIS A 27 -2.65 -7.73 7.90
CA HIS A 27 -2.14 -8.97 7.33
C HIS A 27 -1.34 -8.66 6.06
N ARG A 28 -0.24 -9.40 5.83
CA ARG A 28 0.61 -9.19 4.64
C ARG A 28 -0.17 -9.32 3.33
N LYS A 29 -1.17 -10.19 3.29
CA LYS A 29 -2.02 -10.34 2.11
C LYS A 29 -2.82 -9.07 1.84
N THR A 30 -3.27 -8.40 2.90
CA THR A 30 -3.97 -7.11 2.78
C THR A 30 -3.05 -6.06 2.16
N ILE A 31 -1.79 -6.03 2.58
CA ILE A 31 -0.79 -5.12 2.02
C ILE A 31 -0.58 -5.42 0.54
N GLN A 32 -0.45 -6.69 0.19
CA GLN A 32 -0.27 -7.10 -1.21
C GLN A 32 -1.44 -6.66 -2.08
N GLU A 33 -2.66 -6.89 -1.61
CA GLU A 33 -3.88 -6.50 -2.33
C GLU A 33 -3.97 -4.98 -2.49
N ALA A 34 -3.58 -4.24 -1.45
CA ALA A 34 -3.54 -2.78 -1.51
C ALA A 34 -2.54 -2.29 -2.56
N ARG A 35 -1.40 -2.95 -2.68
CA ARG A 35 -0.39 -2.60 -3.68
C ARG A 35 -0.88 -2.85 -5.10
N GLU A 36 -1.61 -3.94 -5.29
CA GLU A 36 -2.10 -4.34 -6.62
C GLU A 36 -3.32 -3.53 -7.06
N GLY A 37 -4.08 -3.01 -6.11
CA GLY A 37 -5.29 -2.26 -6.41
C GLY A 37 -6.43 -3.09 -7.01
N ILE A 38 -6.31 -4.41 -6.97
CA ILE A 38 -7.32 -5.32 -7.53
C ILE A 38 -8.52 -5.42 -6.61
N VAL A 39 -8.26 -5.55 -5.30
CA VAL A 39 -9.29 -5.63 -4.27
C VAL A 39 -9.36 -4.30 -3.55
N ARG A 40 -10.54 -3.70 -3.54
CA ARG A 40 -10.74 -2.40 -2.90
C ARG A 40 -10.67 -2.55 -1.40
N GLN A 41 -9.70 -1.89 -0.79
CA GLN A 41 -9.52 -1.92 0.65
C GLN A 41 -10.42 -0.90 1.34
N ARG A 42 -10.76 -1.16 2.61
CA ARG A 42 -11.53 -0.24 3.44
C ARG A 42 -10.71 1.01 3.73
N TYR A 43 -11.39 2.12 3.96
CA TYR A 43 -10.73 3.37 4.34
C TYR A 43 -9.89 3.19 5.61
N SER A 44 -10.40 2.43 6.59
CA SER A 44 -9.65 2.17 7.83
C SER A 44 -8.32 1.48 7.58
N THR A 45 -8.26 0.58 6.59
CA THR A 45 -7.02 -0.08 6.18
C THR A 45 -6.03 0.95 5.62
N TRP A 46 -6.48 1.78 4.70
CA TRP A 46 -5.65 2.83 4.12
C TRP A 46 -5.18 3.84 5.16
N LYS A 47 -6.05 4.16 6.13
CA LYS A 47 -5.71 5.09 7.19
C LYS A 47 -4.57 4.58 8.06
N LYS A 48 -4.57 3.28 8.37
CA LYS A 48 -3.47 2.66 9.13
C LYS A 48 -2.16 2.75 8.37
N ILE A 49 -2.20 2.47 7.07
CA ILE A 49 -1.01 2.56 6.22
C ILE A 49 -0.53 4.02 6.14
N SER A 50 -1.44 4.95 5.95
CA SER A 50 -1.14 6.37 5.87
C SER A 50 -0.45 6.88 7.14
N LYS A 51 -0.93 6.44 8.30
CA LYS A 51 -0.37 6.83 9.59
C LYS A 51 1.09 6.40 9.74
N VAL A 52 1.43 5.22 9.23
CA VAL A 52 2.79 4.69 9.32
C VAL A 52 3.71 5.30 8.27
N THR A 53 3.21 5.50 7.06
CA THR A 53 4.03 5.98 5.94
C THR A 53 4.16 7.49 5.89
N GLY A 54 3.24 8.22 6.51
CA GLY A 54 3.18 9.68 6.41
C GLY A 54 2.64 10.19 5.09
N VAL A 55 2.15 9.28 4.23
CA VAL A 55 1.56 9.62 2.92
C VAL A 55 0.05 9.58 3.05
N SER A 56 -0.66 10.56 2.48
CA SER A 56 -2.12 10.63 2.60
C SER A 56 -2.81 9.42 1.97
N VAL A 57 -3.98 9.05 2.51
CA VAL A 57 -4.79 7.97 1.96
C VAL A 57 -5.07 8.21 0.49
N TYR A 58 -5.41 9.43 0.13
CA TYR A 58 -5.70 9.82 -1.24
C TYR A 58 -4.54 9.50 -2.20
N GLU A 59 -3.32 9.82 -1.79
CA GLU A 59 -2.14 9.52 -2.59
C GLU A 59 -1.85 8.03 -2.67
N LEU A 60 -1.90 7.33 -1.53
CA LEU A 60 -1.56 5.91 -1.47
C LEU A 60 -2.46 5.05 -2.36
N GLN A 61 -3.75 5.36 -2.41
CA GLN A 61 -4.71 4.55 -3.17
C GLN A 61 -4.77 4.89 -4.66
N LYS A 62 -4.04 5.91 -5.09
CA LYS A 62 -4.02 6.31 -6.48
C LYS A 62 -3.47 5.19 -7.35
N VAL A 63 -4.22 4.84 -8.40
CA VAL A 63 -3.79 3.78 -9.32
C VAL A 63 -2.88 4.39 -10.37
N ILE A 64 -1.73 3.75 -10.58
CA ILE A 64 -0.78 4.15 -11.60
C ILE A 64 -0.55 2.99 -12.55
N ASP A 65 -0.26 3.30 -13.80
CA ASP A 65 0.04 2.31 -14.82
C ASP A 65 1.55 2.28 -15.01
N LYS A 66 2.17 1.23 -14.46
CA LYS A 66 3.63 1.09 -14.51
C LYS A 66 4.04 -0.30 -14.95
N GLU A 67 5.09 -0.36 -15.74
CA GLU A 67 5.76 -1.61 -16.06
C GLU A 67 6.99 -1.74 -15.17
N TYR A 68 7.13 -2.90 -14.60
CA TYR A 68 8.29 -3.23 -13.78
C TYR A 68 9.10 -4.34 -14.44
#